data_8cf686e3bfea123b85c4fcab866c2ffa
#
_entry.id   8cf686e3bfea123b85c4fcab866c2ffa
#
_cell.length_a   1.000
_cell.length_b   1.000
_cell.length_c   1.000
_cell.angle_alpha   90.00
_cell.angle_beta   90.00
_cell.angle_gamma   90.00
#
_symmetry.space_group_name_H-M   'P 1'
#
loop_
_entity.id
_entity.type
_entity.pdbx_description
1 polymer ?
#
loop_
_entity_poly.entity_id
_entity_poly.type
_entity_poly.pdbx_seq_one_letter_code
_entity_poly.pdbx_strand_id
1 'polypeptide(L)'
;MIVTYIRSSSYNNYDFCQMQYFLTYVLGWRSDSGKKADMGTMAHKVMEIMAGLKKFQQDNPRRKFLEIEDDKCGKIRIGKDRLFLDEFVDEMTELAINKYAEDSKHKFYRKDRQAVRETVETFLTHSDGLFDPRKRNIFHPEAHFDVPIEEDWAKFEYEINGEMVKGQLAIKGTIDLTTLISDDTIEVVDWKTGRRMDWATGEVKDYKKLENDAQLLLYFYAISRVYKQFPNRIMSIFFYKDEEGNVDPKPFSICFGPEDEKRFLEKLRKRFEEIKANINPKPMDPTRNSFKCKYLCHFYKNNWEDSDDNMCIYIEKKLKKDGYDKTVKDCTCKGFSIGYYEAPG
;
A
#
# COMPACT_ATOMS: atom_id res chain seq x y z
N MET A 1 12.88 18.50 -1.22
CA MET A 1 11.38 18.40 -1.13
C MET A 1 10.96 18.22 0.33
N ILE A 2 9.76 18.66 0.66
CA ILE A 2 9.17 18.43 1.98
C ILE A 2 8.81 16.93 2.09
N VAL A 3 9.24 16.29 3.18
CA VAL A 3 8.91 14.89 3.49
C VAL A 3 8.81 14.73 5.01
N THR A 4 7.63 14.40 5.48
CA THR A 4 7.30 14.26 6.91
C THR A 4 6.99 12.82 7.29
N TYR A 5 6.67 12.00 6.30
CA TYR A 5 6.44 10.57 6.46
C TYR A 5 6.88 9.81 5.21
N ILE A 6 7.11 8.52 5.37
CA ILE A 6 7.38 7.57 4.27
C ILE A 6 6.45 6.38 4.40
N ARG A 7 5.87 5.97 3.25
CA ARG A 7 5.13 4.71 3.06
C ARG A 7 5.92 3.81 2.11
N SER A 8 5.63 2.54 2.08
CA SER A 8 6.21 1.63 1.09
C SER A 8 5.97 2.11 -0.35
N SER A 9 4.74 2.58 -0.62
CA SER A 9 4.37 3.14 -1.92
C SER A 9 5.16 4.41 -2.26
N SER A 10 5.36 5.34 -1.30
CA SER A 10 6.11 6.57 -1.54
C SER A 10 7.61 6.31 -1.70
N TYR A 11 8.15 5.36 -0.93
CA TYR A 11 9.54 4.93 -1.05
C TYR A 11 9.86 4.42 -2.46
N ASN A 12 9.03 3.50 -2.95
CA ASN A 12 9.20 2.90 -4.26
C ASN A 12 8.84 3.88 -5.41
N ASN A 13 7.90 4.80 -5.18
CA ASN A 13 7.51 5.79 -6.18
C ASN A 13 8.65 6.76 -6.49
N TYR A 14 9.46 7.13 -5.50
CA TYR A 14 10.62 8.00 -5.72
C TYR A 14 11.67 7.34 -6.64
N ASP A 15 11.92 6.03 -6.49
CA ASP A 15 12.77 5.27 -7.41
C ASP A 15 12.15 5.13 -8.80
N PHE A 16 10.84 4.98 -8.86
CA PHE A 16 10.12 4.89 -10.13
C PHE A 16 10.21 6.20 -10.92
N CYS A 17 9.86 7.33 -10.31
CA CYS A 17 9.92 8.66 -10.94
C CYS A 17 9.83 9.79 -9.89
N GLN A 18 10.89 10.58 -9.76
CA GLN A 18 10.94 11.71 -8.83
C GLN A 18 9.83 12.76 -9.07
N MET A 19 9.47 13.02 -10.33
CA MET A 19 8.38 13.94 -10.67
C MET A 19 7.02 13.38 -10.24
N GLN A 20 6.78 12.08 -10.40
CA GLN A 20 5.56 11.45 -9.92
C GLN A 20 5.47 11.51 -8.39
N TYR A 21 6.58 11.27 -7.69
CA TYR A 21 6.67 11.47 -6.25
C TYR A 21 6.30 12.91 -5.86
N PHE A 22 6.88 13.90 -6.53
CA PHE A 22 6.64 15.31 -6.27
C PHE A 22 5.16 15.69 -6.45
N LEU A 23 4.56 15.31 -7.58
CA LEU A 23 3.15 15.55 -7.87
C LEU A 23 2.23 14.90 -6.81
N THR A 24 2.54 13.66 -6.40
CA THR A 24 1.67 12.90 -5.48
C THR A 24 1.85 13.31 -4.03
N TYR A 25 3.10 13.35 -3.54
CA TYR A 25 3.37 13.44 -2.10
C TYR A 25 3.74 14.85 -1.63
N VAL A 26 4.12 15.76 -2.53
CA VAL A 26 4.42 17.15 -2.21
C VAL A 26 3.31 18.09 -2.64
N LEU A 27 2.80 17.93 -3.87
CA LEU A 27 1.72 18.77 -4.40
C LEU A 27 0.31 18.20 -4.16
N GLY A 28 0.17 16.96 -3.71
CA GLY A 28 -1.10 16.35 -3.33
C GLY A 28 -2.01 15.93 -4.48
N TRP A 29 -1.50 15.86 -5.71
CA TRP A 29 -2.28 15.40 -6.84
C TRP A 29 -2.43 13.89 -6.84
N ARG A 30 -3.66 13.40 -6.89
CA ARG A 30 -3.95 11.96 -6.90
C ARG A 30 -3.92 11.41 -8.33
N SER A 31 -3.33 10.24 -8.49
CA SER A 31 -3.48 9.46 -9.71
C SER A 31 -4.74 8.62 -9.63
N ASP A 32 -5.46 8.50 -10.74
CA ASP A 32 -6.54 7.51 -10.81
C ASP A 32 -5.95 6.10 -10.70
N SER A 33 -6.63 5.24 -9.95
CA SER A 33 -6.29 3.81 -9.92
C SER A 33 -6.57 3.17 -11.28
N GLY A 34 -5.76 2.19 -11.64
CA GLY A 34 -6.04 1.38 -12.82
C GLY A 34 -7.04 0.27 -12.50
N LYS A 35 -7.84 -0.15 -13.48
CA LYS A 35 -8.84 -1.21 -13.34
C LYS A 35 -8.33 -2.47 -12.62
N LYS A 36 -7.07 -2.89 -12.91
CA LYS A 36 -6.45 -4.05 -12.24
C LYS A 36 -6.15 -3.80 -10.78
N ALA A 37 -5.80 -2.56 -10.44
CA ALA A 37 -5.59 -2.17 -9.04
C ALA A 37 -6.91 -2.20 -8.27
N ASP A 38 -8.00 -1.65 -8.85
CA ASP A 38 -9.34 -1.73 -8.26
C ASP A 38 -9.76 -3.17 -8.00
N MET A 39 -9.56 -4.07 -8.99
CA MET A 39 -9.84 -5.51 -8.82
C MET A 39 -9.03 -6.13 -7.67
N GLY A 40 -7.77 -5.72 -7.52
CA GLY A 40 -6.93 -6.12 -6.39
C GLY A 40 -7.52 -5.65 -5.05
N THR A 41 -7.91 -4.38 -4.98
CA THR A 41 -8.54 -3.81 -3.79
C THR A 41 -9.85 -4.53 -3.42
N MET A 42 -10.67 -4.90 -4.42
CA MET A 42 -11.88 -5.73 -4.19
C MET A 42 -11.55 -7.07 -3.53
N ALA A 43 -10.52 -7.76 -4.04
CA ALA A 43 -10.09 -9.05 -3.46
C ALA A 43 -9.57 -8.88 -2.02
N HIS A 44 -8.75 -7.84 -1.76
CA HIS A 44 -8.27 -7.51 -0.40
C HIS A 44 -9.44 -7.23 0.55
N LYS A 45 -10.45 -6.46 0.12
CA LYS A 45 -11.63 -6.17 0.95
C LYS A 45 -12.39 -7.43 1.37
N VAL A 46 -12.51 -8.42 0.48
CA VAL A 46 -13.10 -9.71 0.86
C VAL A 46 -12.27 -10.41 1.92
N MET A 47 -10.94 -10.43 1.77
CA MET A 47 -10.04 -11.04 2.75
C MET A 47 -10.11 -10.33 4.11
N GLU A 48 -10.20 -9.01 4.12
CA GLU A 48 -10.39 -8.17 5.31
C GLU A 48 -11.72 -8.51 6.03
N ILE A 49 -12.84 -8.58 5.29
CA ILE A 49 -14.15 -8.97 5.82
C ILE A 49 -14.07 -10.36 6.48
N MET A 50 -13.44 -11.34 5.81
CA MET A 50 -13.26 -12.68 6.35
C MET A 50 -12.41 -12.67 7.64
N ALA A 51 -11.33 -11.88 7.65
CA ALA A 51 -10.48 -11.70 8.82
C ALA A 51 -11.24 -11.03 9.99
N GLY A 52 -12.02 -9.98 9.71
CA GLY A 52 -12.82 -9.27 10.70
C GLY A 52 -13.88 -10.15 11.35
N LEU A 53 -14.62 -10.92 10.55
CA LEU A 53 -15.60 -11.89 11.07
C LEU A 53 -14.94 -13.01 11.89
N LYS A 54 -13.78 -13.49 11.45
CA LYS A 54 -13.00 -14.47 12.21
C LYS A 54 -12.50 -13.90 13.52
N LYS A 55 -12.00 -12.67 13.53
CA LYS A 55 -11.60 -11.97 14.75
C LYS A 55 -12.78 -11.81 15.71
N PHE A 56 -13.94 -11.38 15.20
CA PHE A 56 -15.15 -11.29 16.02
C PHE A 56 -15.55 -12.66 16.61
N GLN A 57 -15.43 -13.74 15.83
CA GLN A 57 -15.69 -15.10 16.31
C GLN A 57 -14.75 -15.50 17.46
N GLN A 58 -13.47 -15.16 17.35
CA GLN A 58 -12.47 -15.44 18.37
C GLN A 58 -12.77 -14.69 19.67
N ASP A 59 -13.08 -13.39 19.56
CA ASP A 59 -13.34 -12.53 20.71
C ASP A 59 -14.71 -12.83 21.36
N ASN A 60 -15.65 -13.42 20.59
CA ASN A 60 -17.01 -13.70 21.03
C ASN A 60 -17.41 -15.18 20.80
N PRO A 61 -16.72 -16.18 21.38
CA PRO A 61 -16.88 -17.59 21.01
C PRO A 61 -18.29 -18.15 21.27
N ARG A 62 -19.06 -17.54 22.20
CA ARG A 62 -20.41 -17.97 22.56
C ARG A 62 -21.51 -17.34 21.69
N ARG A 63 -21.21 -16.36 20.85
CA ARG A 63 -22.19 -15.73 19.98
C ARG A 63 -22.59 -16.68 18.85
N LYS A 64 -23.91 -16.71 18.56
CA LYS A 64 -24.46 -17.47 17.42
C LYS A 64 -24.32 -16.74 16.08
N PHE A 65 -24.22 -15.41 16.13
CA PHE A 65 -24.06 -14.54 14.97
C PHE A 65 -22.72 -13.81 15.06
N LEU A 66 -22.07 -13.66 13.91
CA LEU A 66 -20.89 -12.84 13.70
C LEU A 66 -21.33 -11.52 13.11
N GLU A 67 -20.72 -10.41 13.54
CA GLU A 67 -21.10 -9.07 13.11
C GLU A 67 -19.87 -8.17 13.06
N ILE A 68 -19.72 -7.45 11.96
CA ILE A 68 -18.72 -6.39 11.79
C ILE A 68 -19.38 -5.17 11.15
N GLU A 69 -18.79 -4.01 11.36
CA GLU A 69 -19.07 -2.80 10.61
C GLU A 69 -17.88 -2.54 9.69
N ASP A 70 -18.09 -2.57 8.39
CA ASP A 70 -17.08 -2.31 7.38
C ASP A 70 -17.34 -0.94 6.76
N ASP A 71 -16.29 -0.15 6.59
CA ASP A 71 -16.35 1.22 6.09
C ASP A 71 -16.95 1.33 4.69
N LYS A 72 -16.71 0.34 3.84
CA LYS A 72 -17.15 0.32 2.45
C LYS A 72 -18.40 -0.53 2.23
N CYS A 73 -18.46 -1.68 2.87
CA CYS A 73 -19.53 -2.65 2.68
C CYS A 73 -20.68 -2.52 3.70
N GLY A 74 -20.48 -1.68 4.72
CA GLY A 74 -21.47 -1.44 5.77
C GLY A 74 -21.57 -2.61 6.76
N LYS A 75 -22.73 -2.71 7.42
CA LYS A 75 -22.95 -3.72 8.45
C LYS A 75 -23.12 -5.12 7.84
N ILE A 76 -22.25 -6.05 8.23
CA ILE A 76 -22.28 -7.45 7.81
C ILE A 76 -22.63 -8.29 9.04
N ARG A 77 -23.70 -9.10 8.96
CA ARG A 77 -24.14 -10.00 10.04
C ARG A 77 -24.52 -11.35 9.47
N ILE A 78 -23.89 -12.41 9.99
CA ILE A 78 -24.11 -13.79 9.53
C ILE A 78 -24.24 -14.78 10.69
N GLY A 79 -24.87 -15.93 10.42
CA GLY A 79 -24.77 -17.08 11.33
C GLY A 79 -23.32 -17.60 11.40
N LYS A 80 -22.86 -18.01 12.58
CA LYS A 80 -21.48 -18.46 12.80
C LYS A 80 -21.04 -19.55 11.82
N ASP A 81 -21.95 -20.48 11.49
CA ASP A 81 -21.66 -21.64 10.63
C ASP A 81 -21.51 -21.24 9.15
N ARG A 82 -21.98 -20.05 8.76
CA ARG A 82 -21.87 -19.56 7.37
C ARG A 82 -20.47 -19.08 7.00
N LEU A 83 -19.61 -18.73 7.96
CA LEU A 83 -18.29 -18.14 7.68
C LEU A 83 -17.43 -18.99 6.74
N PHE A 84 -17.57 -20.32 6.79
CA PHE A 84 -16.78 -21.27 6.00
C PHE A 84 -17.48 -21.75 4.72
N LEU A 85 -18.71 -21.30 4.46
CA LEU A 85 -19.44 -21.70 3.25
C LEU A 85 -18.97 -20.91 2.02
N ASP A 86 -18.84 -21.58 0.89
CA ASP A 86 -18.44 -20.96 -0.37
C ASP A 86 -19.47 -19.93 -0.86
N GLU A 87 -20.76 -20.19 -0.62
CA GLU A 87 -21.84 -19.25 -0.95
C GLU A 87 -21.67 -17.91 -0.22
N PHE A 88 -21.13 -17.92 1.01
CA PHE A 88 -20.87 -16.69 1.73
C PHE A 88 -19.65 -15.94 1.15
N VAL A 89 -18.61 -16.65 0.71
CA VAL A 89 -17.47 -16.07 0.02
C VAL A 89 -17.92 -15.37 -1.26
N ASP A 90 -18.78 -16.03 -2.02
CA ASP A 90 -19.37 -15.48 -3.26
C ASP A 90 -20.20 -14.23 -2.99
N GLU A 91 -21.07 -14.25 -1.95
CA GLU A 91 -21.85 -13.09 -1.55
C GLU A 91 -20.94 -11.88 -1.20
N MET A 92 -19.90 -12.08 -0.40
CA MET A 92 -18.98 -11.01 0.00
C MET A 92 -18.16 -10.51 -1.19
N THR A 93 -17.79 -11.40 -2.09
CA THR A 93 -17.08 -11.04 -3.32
C THR A 93 -17.95 -10.16 -4.20
N GLU A 94 -19.22 -10.53 -4.42
CA GLU A 94 -20.15 -9.69 -5.18
C GLU A 94 -20.45 -8.36 -4.48
N LEU A 95 -20.59 -8.37 -3.15
CA LEU A 95 -20.80 -7.15 -2.37
C LEU A 95 -19.62 -6.18 -2.56
N ALA A 96 -18.39 -6.64 -2.37
CA ALA A 96 -17.18 -5.86 -2.56
C ALA A 96 -17.09 -5.31 -4.00
N ILE A 97 -17.28 -6.16 -5.02
CA ILE A 97 -17.24 -5.74 -6.41
C ILE A 97 -18.27 -4.62 -6.68
N ASN A 98 -19.50 -4.78 -6.20
CA ASN A 98 -20.57 -3.80 -6.44
C ASN A 98 -20.23 -2.47 -5.74
N LYS A 99 -19.78 -2.51 -4.49
CA LYS A 99 -19.43 -1.32 -3.71
C LYS A 99 -18.26 -0.53 -4.31
N TYR A 100 -17.22 -1.21 -4.75
CA TYR A 100 -16.11 -0.54 -5.41
C TYR A 100 -16.44 -0.08 -6.84
N ALA A 101 -17.33 -0.80 -7.54
CA ALA A 101 -17.78 -0.38 -8.86
C ALA A 101 -18.63 0.91 -8.85
N GLU A 102 -19.33 1.21 -7.74
CA GLU A 102 -20.10 2.45 -7.55
C GLU A 102 -19.19 3.69 -7.64
N ASP A 103 -17.97 3.63 -7.09
CA ASP A 103 -17.04 4.76 -7.03
C ASP A 103 -15.95 4.73 -8.11
N SER A 104 -15.78 3.60 -8.79
CA SER A 104 -14.75 3.45 -9.81
C SER A 104 -15.15 4.09 -11.13
N LYS A 105 -14.18 4.72 -11.81
CA LYS A 105 -14.34 5.17 -13.21
C LYS A 105 -14.39 4.00 -14.21
N HIS A 106 -14.10 2.77 -13.76
CA HIS A 106 -14.02 1.59 -14.60
C HIS A 106 -15.32 0.78 -14.59
N LYS A 107 -15.67 0.22 -15.76
CA LYS A 107 -16.73 -0.77 -15.88
C LYS A 107 -16.17 -2.18 -15.69
N PHE A 108 -16.77 -2.94 -14.78
CA PHE A 108 -16.38 -4.33 -14.49
C PHE A 108 -17.35 -5.28 -15.17
N TYR A 109 -16.86 -5.95 -16.21
CA TYR A 109 -17.61 -6.95 -16.99
C TYR A 109 -17.54 -8.33 -16.31
N ARG A 110 -18.33 -9.29 -16.82
CA ARG A 110 -18.36 -10.66 -16.29
C ARG A 110 -16.98 -11.28 -16.10
N LYS A 111 -16.08 -11.10 -17.07
CA LYS A 111 -14.69 -11.61 -16.98
C LYS A 111 -13.88 -10.97 -15.85
N ASP A 112 -14.10 -9.70 -15.57
CA ASP A 112 -13.37 -8.98 -14.52
C ASP A 112 -13.86 -9.45 -13.14
N ARG A 113 -15.18 -9.61 -12.99
CA ARG A 113 -15.82 -10.17 -11.78
C ARG A 113 -15.34 -11.58 -11.50
N GLN A 114 -15.29 -12.41 -12.55
CA GLN A 114 -14.76 -13.77 -12.46
C GLN A 114 -13.30 -13.78 -12.02
N ALA A 115 -12.45 -12.90 -12.54
CA ALA A 115 -11.05 -12.81 -12.14
C ALA A 115 -10.87 -12.37 -10.67
N VAL A 116 -11.77 -11.53 -10.12
CA VAL A 116 -11.78 -11.20 -8.68
C VAL A 116 -12.13 -12.44 -7.86
N ARG A 117 -13.17 -13.19 -8.24
CA ARG A 117 -13.55 -14.43 -7.55
C ARG A 117 -12.43 -15.46 -7.54
N GLU A 118 -11.81 -15.72 -8.69
CA GLU A 118 -10.68 -16.66 -8.81
C GLU A 118 -9.49 -16.22 -7.95
N THR A 119 -9.25 -14.92 -7.82
CA THR A 119 -8.21 -14.39 -6.95
C THR A 119 -8.53 -14.66 -5.48
N VAL A 120 -9.75 -14.37 -5.03
CA VAL A 120 -10.21 -14.64 -3.67
C VAL A 120 -10.16 -16.14 -3.37
N GLU A 121 -10.73 -16.97 -4.24
CA GLU A 121 -10.71 -18.42 -4.11
C GLU A 121 -9.28 -18.96 -3.96
N THR A 122 -8.36 -18.48 -4.79
CA THR A 122 -6.95 -18.88 -4.71
C THR A 122 -6.34 -18.50 -3.36
N PHE A 123 -6.60 -17.29 -2.84
CA PHE A 123 -6.12 -16.88 -1.51
C PHE A 123 -6.67 -17.78 -0.39
N LEU A 124 -7.90 -18.24 -0.52
CA LEU A 124 -8.56 -19.06 0.50
C LEU A 124 -8.19 -20.55 0.43
N THR A 125 -7.83 -21.07 -0.75
CA THR A 125 -7.66 -22.52 -0.97
C THR A 125 -6.22 -22.97 -1.17
N HIS A 126 -5.33 -22.08 -1.62
CA HIS A 126 -3.94 -22.43 -1.90
C HIS A 126 -3.24 -23.04 -0.66
N SER A 127 -2.50 -24.13 -0.88
CA SER A 127 -1.78 -24.85 0.19
C SER A 127 -2.68 -25.18 1.38
N ASP A 128 -3.83 -25.80 1.11
CA ASP A 128 -4.84 -26.18 2.11
C ASP A 128 -5.39 -24.99 2.94
N GLY A 129 -5.35 -23.80 2.35
CA GLY A 129 -5.81 -22.55 2.98
C GLY A 129 -4.82 -21.99 4.00
N LEU A 130 -3.53 -22.13 3.73
CA LEU A 130 -2.48 -21.56 4.59
C LEU A 130 -2.65 -20.04 4.79
N PHE A 131 -3.16 -19.34 3.77
CA PHE A 131 -3.40 -17.90 3.81
C PHE A 131 -4.87 -17.50 4.00
N ASP A 132 -5.75 -18.49 4.25
CA ASP A 132 -7.15 -18.26 4.57
C ASP A 132 -7.29 -17.63 5.98
N PRO A 133 -7.72 -16.38 6.12
CA PRO A 133 -7.84 -15.74 7.42
C PRO A 133 -8.85 -16.45 8.33
N ARG A 134 -9.83 -17.16 7.78
CA ARG A 134 -10.82 -17.92 8.56
C ARG A 134 -10.21 -19.08 9.36
N LYS A 135 -9.05 -19.60 8.88
CA LYS A 135 -8.29 -20.70 9.49
C LYS A 135 -7.16 -20.23 10.41
N ARG A 136 -6.97 -18.91 10.54
CA ARG A 136 -5.86 -18.30 11.29
C ARG A 136 -6.32 -17.82 12.68
N ASN A 137 -5.35 -17.64 13.57
CA ASN A 137 -5.57 -16.92 14.84
C ASN A 137 -5.31 -15.43 14.56
N ILE A 138 -6.38 -14.69 14.32
CA ILE A 138 -6.29 -13.27 13.91
C ILE A 138 -5.92 -12.42 15.12
N PHE A 139 -4.86 -11.62 14.97
CA PHE A 139 -4.51 -10.58 15.92
C PHE A 139 -5.17 -9.26 15.54
N HIS A 140 -4.90 -8.74 14.35
CA HIS A 140 -5.62 -7.62 13.74
C HIS A 140 -5.96 -7.93 12.28
N PRO A 141 -7.23 -7.78 11.89
CA PRO A 141 -7.61 -7.73 10.48
C PRO A 141 -7.16 -6.45 9.88
N GLU A 142 -6.60 -5.91 9.19
CA GLU A 142 -6.15 -4.60 8.71
C GLU A 142 -5.61 -3.67 9.81
N ALA A 143 -4.29 -3.70 10.00
CA ALA A 143 -3.62 -2.89 11.01
C ALA A 143 -3.00 -1.62 10.42
N HIS A 144 -3.53 -0.45 10.80
CA HIS A 144 -2.92 0.84 10.46
C HIS A 144 -1.80 1.16 11.45
N PHE A 145 -0.72 1.77 10.94
CA PHE A 145 0.36 2.25 11.78
C PHE A 145 0.86 3.63 11.34
N ASP A 146 1.27 4.40 12.33
CA ASP A 146 1.94 5.69 12.21
C ASP A 146 3.03 5.73 13.27
N VAL A 147 4.27 5.43 12.89
CA VAL A 147 5.38 5.20 13.81
C VAL A 147 6.48 6.21 13.52
N PRO A 148 6.79 7.10 14.48
CA PRO A 148 7.91 8.01 14.34
C PRO A 148 9.24 7.25 14.36
N ILE A 149 10.20 7.73 13.60
CA ILE A 149 11.58 7.22 13.61
C ILE A 149 12.33 7.92 14.74
N GLU A 150 12.64 7.20 15.81
CA GLU A 150 13.26 7.72 17.03
C GLU A 150 14.78 7.99 16.89
N GLU A 151 15.20 8.50 15.72
CA GLU A 151 16.59 8.79 15.39
C GLU A 151 16.81 10.30 15.20
N ASP A 152 17.95 10.83 15.62
CA ASP A 152 18.23 12.26 15.48
C ASP A 152 18.24 12.75 14.04
N TRP A 153 18.70 11.92 13.09
CA TRP A 153 18.70 12.24 11.67
C TRP A 153 17.29 12.40 11.08
N ALA A 154 16.27 11.83 11.74
CA ALA A 154 14.88 11.84 11.26
C ALA A 154 14.13 13.13 11.63
N LYS A 155 14.76 14.05 12.36
CA LYS A 155 14.18 15.36 12.68
C LYS A 155 14.13 16.23 11.44
N PHE A 156 13.04 16.93 11.27
CA PHE A 156 12.89 17.89 10.18
C PHE A 156 12.38 19.25 10.70
N GLU A 157 12.73 20.27 9.93
CA GLU A 157 12.25 21.62 10.09
C GLU A 157 12.04 22.19 8.69
N TYR A 158 10.81 22.63 8.39
CA TYR A 158 10.42 23.20 7.10
C TYR A 158 9.66 24.48 7.31
N GLU A 159 9.92 25.49 6.47
CA GLU A 159 9.04 26.63 6.33
C GLU A 159 7.96 26.31 5.28
N ILE A 160 6.70 26.30 5.70
CA ILE A 160 5.55 26.02 4.85
C ILE A 160 4.57 27.17 4.97
N ASN A 161 4.34 27.91 3.88
CA ASN A 161 3.44 29.07 3.84
C ASN A 161 3.76 30.15 4.92
N GLY A 162 5.05 30.31 5.26
CA GLY A 162 5.49 31.29 6.26
C GLY A 162 5.45 30.77 7.72
N GLU A 163 5.06 29.52 7.92
CA GLU A 163 5.05 28.88 9.24
C GLU A 163 6.17 27.82 9.32
N MET A 164 6.85 27.80 10.48
CA MET A 164 7.88 26.79 10.75
C MET A 164 7.24 25.49 11.26
N VAL A 165 7.29 24.44 10.45
CA VAL A 165 6.83 23.09 10.80
C VAL A 165 8.01 22.23 11.21
N LYS A 166 8.00 21.81 12.47
CA LYS A 166 9.04 20.92 13.05
C LYS A 166 8.42 19.58 13.42
N GLY A 167 9.17 18.53 13.23
CA GLY A 167 8.68 17.19 13.56
C GLY A 167 9.72 16.10 13.42
N GLN A 168 9.21 14.88 13.48
CA GLN A 168 9.96 13.66 13.36
C GLN A 168 9.43 12.88 12.15
N LEU A 169 10.32 12.41 11.27
CA LEU A 169 9.93 11.53 10.16
C LEU A 169 9.19 10.32 10.71
N ALA A 170 8.03 10.03 10.14
CA ALA A 170 7.25 8.85 10.48
C ALA A 170 7.22 7.84 9.33
N ILE A 171 7.05 6.58 9.66
CA ILE A 171 6.60 5.57 8.70
C ILE A 171 5.11 5.35 8.89
N LYS A 172 4.36 5.31 7.79
CA LYS A 172 2.91 5.09 7.79
C LYS A 172 2.54 3.96 6.84
N GLY A 173 1.53 3.22 7.18
CA GLY A 173 1.02 2.17 6.30
C GLY A 173 -0.13 1.40 6.88
N THR A 174 -0.55 0.42 6.09
CA THR A 174 -1.57 -0.55 6.45
C THR A 174 -1.01 -1.94 6.19
N ILE A 175 -1.18 -2.82 7.14
CA ILE A 175 -0.83 -4.24 7.05
C ILE A 175 -2.13 -4.98 6.76
N ASP A 176 -2.17 -5.80 5.72
CA ASP A 176 -3.38 -6.50 5.32
C ASP A 176 -3.92 -7.41 6.43
N LEU A 177 -3.03 -8.12 7.14
CA LEU A 177 -3.40 -9.01 8.22
C LEU A 177 -2.24 -9.26 9.18
N THR A 178 -2.54 -9.30 10.49
CA THR A 178 -1.61 -9.84 11.49
C THR A 178 -2.22 -11.03 12.19
N THR A 179 -1.44 -12.10 12.36
CA THR A 179 -1.87 -13.36 13.00
C THR A 179 -0.91 -13.77 14.12
N LEU A 180 -1.40 -14.55 15.09
CA LEU A 180 -0.58 -15.18 16.12
C LEU A 180 -0.25 -16.61 15.70
N ILE A 181 1.03 -16.89 15.57
CA ILE A 181 1.55 -18.25 15.36
C ILE A 181 1.72 -18.97 16.70
N SER A 182 2.17 -18.23 17.72
CA SER A 182 2.32 -18.65 19.10
C SER A 182 2.19 -17.45 20.04
N ASP A 183 2.30 -17.66 21.34
CA ASP A 183 2.22 -16.59 22.35
C ASP A 183 3.35 -15.55 22.21
N ASP A 184 4.46 -15.92 21.58
CA ASP A 184 5.65 -15.08 21.40
C ASP A 184 5.93 -14.69 19.92
N THR A 185 5.10 -15.17 18.99
CA THR A 185 5.34 -15.05 17.55
C THR A 185 4.15 -14.44 16.82
N ILE A 186 4.35 -13.24 16.25
CA ILE A 186 3.39 -12.58 15.37
C ILE A 186 3.82 -12.73 13.89
N GLU A 187 2.84 -12.95 13.04
CA GLU A 187 3.03 -12.96 11.59
C GLU A 187 2.27 -11.81 10.94
N VAL A 188 2.92 -11.17 9.99
CA VAL A 188 2.31 -10.26 9.02
C VAL A 188 2.02 -11.05 7.76
N VAL A 189 0.82 -10.96 7.23
CA VAL A 189 0.43 -11.52 5.94
C VAL A 189 0.09 -10.38 4.99
N ASP A 190 0.70 -10.41 3.81
CA ASP A 190 0.50 -9.42 2.74
C ASP A 190 0.13 -10.16 1.45
N TRP A 191 -1.07 -9.91 0.91
CA TRP A 191 -1.53 -10.51 -0.34
C TRP A 191 -1.20 -9.62 -1.54
N LYS A 192 -0.65 -10.20 -2.59
CA LYS A 192 -0.27 -9.48 -3.82
C LYS A 192 -1.00 -10.03 -5.03
N THR A 193 -1.91 -9.22 -5.57
CA THR A 193 -2.66 -9.54 -6.81
C THR A 193 -1.90 -9.16 -8.08
N GLY A 194 -0.86 -8.32 -7.93
CA GLY A 194 0.02 -7.88 -9.01
C GLY A 194 1.06 -8.92 -9.41
N ARG A 195 1.87 -8.58 -10.42
CA ARG A 195 3.02 -9.39 -10.83
C ARG A 195 4.09 -9.44 -9.75
N ARG A 196 4.77 -10.58 -9.65
CA ARG A 196 5.90 -10.82 -8.74
C ARG A 196 7.18 -10.13 -9.23
N MET A 197 7.14 -8.83 -9.39
CA MET A 197 8.26 -8.04 -9.88
C MET A 197 8.35 -6.68 -9.20
N ASP A 198 9.55 -6.13 -9.19
CA ASP A 198 9.80 -4.74 -8.84
C ASP A 198 9.56 -3.85 -10.08
N TRP A 199 8.58 -2.97 -9.99
CA TRP A 199 8.19 -2.11 -11.11
C TRP A 199 9.20 -1.03 -11.47
N ALA A 200 10.08 -0.64 -10.53
CA ALA A 200 11.12 0.34 -10.79
C ALA A 200 12.28 -0.30 -11.57
N THR A 201 12.73 -1.48 -11.15
CA THR A 201 13.90 -2.17 -11.73
C THR A 201 13.54 -3.22 -12.77
N GLY A 202 12.34 -3.81 -12.72
CA GLY A 202 11.93 -4.94 -13.56
C GLY A 202 12.42 -6.30 -13.04
N GLU A 203 13.06 -6.34 -11.86
CA GLU A 203 13.59 -7.57 -11.28
C GLU A 203 12.49 -8.43 -10.65
N VAL A 204 12.65 -9.74 -10.74
CA VAL A 204 11.74 -10.70 -10.08
C VAL A 204 11.90 -10.62 -8.56
N LYS A 205 10.81 -10.66 -7.83
CA LYS A 205 10.80 -10.71 -6.37
C LYS A 205 10.94 -12.18 -5.91
N ASP A 206 12.19 -12.62 -5.81
CA ASP A 206 12.59 -13.86 -5.14
C ASP A 206 12.97 -13.61 -3.67
N TYR A 207 13.38 -14.64 -2.94
CA TYR A 207 13.80 -14.50 -1.53
C TYR A 207 14.89 -13.44 -1.35
N LYS A 208 15.91 -13.43 -2.18
CA LYS A 208 17.03 -12.47 -2.10
C LYS A 208 16.55 -11.02 -2.28
N LYS A 209 15.61 -10.78 -3.19
CA LYS A 209 15.02 -9.47 -3.41
C LYS A 209 14.10 -9.08 -2.25
N LEU A 210 13.30 -10.04 -1.76
CA LEU A 210 12.34 -9.82 -0.66
C LEU A 210 13.03 -9.55 0.69
N GLU A 211 14.19 -10.16 0.98
CA GLU A 211 15.01 -9.82 2.15
C GLU A 211 15.44 -8.34 2.19
N ASN A 212 15.40 -7.68 1.06
CA ASN A 212 15.72 -6.26 0.90
C ASN A 212 14.54 -5.40 0.49
N ASP A 213 13.33 -5.96 0.45
CA ASP A 213 12.11 -5.25 0.06
C ASP A 213 11.76 -4.17 1.09
N ALA A 214 11.62 -2.93 0.62
CA ALA A 214 11.35 -1.80 1.48
C ALA A 214 10.01 -1.91 2.23
N GLN A 215 9.00 -2.56 1.64
CA GLN A 215 7.70 -2.76 2.28
C GLN A 215 7.79 -3.74 3.44
N LEU A 216 8.45 -4.89 3.24
CA LEU A 216 8.57 -5.91 4.28
C LEU A 216 9.43 -5.41 5.45
N LEU A 217 10.52 -4.71 5.16
CA LEU A 217 11.37 -4.09 6.18
C LEU A 217 10.63 -2.98 6.95
N LEU A 218 9.81 -2.20 6.26
CA LEU A 218 8.97 -1.16 6.88
C LEU A 218 7.91 -1.79 7.80
N TYR A 219 7.25 -2.86 7.38
CA TYR A 219 6.31 -3.61 8.21
C TYR A 219 7.01 -4.21 9.43
N PHE A 220 8.17 -4.85 9.24
CA PHE A 220 8.96 -5.39 10.34
C PHE A 220 9.31 -4.33 11.38
N TYR A 221 9.81 -3.16 10.93
CA TYR A 221 10.12 -2.04 11.82
C TYR A 221 8.85 -1.56 12.56
N ALA A 222 7.73 -1.35 11.84
CA ALA A 222 6.49 -0.89 12.44
C ALA A 222 6.00 -1.83 13.54
N ILE A 223 5.88 -3.14 13.26
CA ILE A 223 5.40 -4.11 14.24
C ILE A 223 6.38 -4.29 15.41
N SER A 224 7.68 -4.09 15.19
CA SER A 224 8.67 -4.14 16.28
C SER A 224 8.50 -2.98 17.27
N ARG A 225 7.94 -1.87 16.85
CA ARG A 225 7.65 -0.71 17.71
C ARG A 225 6.26 -0.77 18.33
N VAL A 226 5.27 -1.21 17.56
CA VAL A 226 3.87 -1.27 18.00
C VAL A 226 3.61 -2.49 18.90
N TYR A 227 4.17 -3.65 18.55
CA TYR A 227 3.90 -4.93 19.23
C TYR A 227 5.17 -5.49 19.88
N LYS A 228 5.71 -4.72 20.84
CA LYS A 228 6.97 -5.05 21.55
C LYS A 228 6.93 -6.38 22.31
N GLN A 229 5.73 -6.87 22.67
CA GLN A 229 5.52 -8.14 23.39
C GLN A 229 5.84 -9.37 22.54
N PHE A 230 5.93 -9.25 21.22
CA PHE A 230 6.28 -10.37 20.35
C PHE A 230 7.75 -10.27 19.91
N PRO A 231 8.64 -11.08 20.47
CA PRO A 231 10.06 -11.10 20.06
C PRO A 231 10.25 -11.69 18.66
N ASN A 232 9.41 -12.65 18.27
CA ASN A 232 9.51 -13.32 16.98
C ASN A 232 8.49 -12.74 15.98
N ARG A 233 8.97 -12.38 14.78
CA ARG A 233 8.17 -11.70 13.75
C ARG A 233 8.42 -12.31 12.40
N ILE A 234 7.38 -12.77 11.74
CA ILE A 234 7.42 -13.39 10.43
C ILE A 234 6.73 -12.45 9.43
N MET A 235 7.40 -12.17 8.32
CA MET A 235 6.83 -11.44 7.19
C MET A 235 6.46 -12.43 6.10
N SER A 236 5.18 -12.72 5.94
CA SER A 236 4.66 -13.61 4.91
C SER A 236 4.02 -12.79 3.80
N ILE A 237 4.46 -13.03 2.57
CA ILE A 237 3.92 -12.39 1.38
C ILE A 237 3.44 -13.47 0.41
N PHE A 238 2.23 -13.28 -0.10
CA PHE A 238 1.62 -14.23 -1.03
C PHE A 238 1.39 -13.55 -2.39
N PHE A 239 2.11 -14.00 -3.41
CA PHE A 239 1.91 -13.54 -4.78
C PHE A 239 0.91 -14.44 -5.51
N TYR A 240 -0.11 -13.83 -6.11
CA TYR A 240 -1.08 -14.51 -6.96
C TYR A 240 -0.53 -14.81 -8.38
N LYS A 241 0.40 -13.98 -8.85
CA LYS A 241 0.94 -14.05 -10.23
C LYS A 241 2.46 -14.10 -10.24
N ASP A 242 2.98 -14.74 -11.29
CA ASP A 242 4.40 -14.68 -11.66
C ASP A 242 4.82 -13.28 -12.19
N GLU A 243 6.06 -13.18 -12.62
CA GLU A 243 6.64 -11.97 -13.22
C GLU A 243 6.07 -11.65 -14.62
N GLU A 244 5.56 -12.62 -15.32
CA GLU A 244 4.93 -12.46 -16.65
C GLU A 244 3.45 -12.08 -16.51
N GLY A 245 2.83 -12.39 -15.39
CA GLY A 245 1.44 -12.08 -15.05
C GLY A 245 0.50 -13.27 -15.22
N ASN A 246 1.05 -14.47 -15.34
CA ASN A 246 0.27 -15.71 -15.29
C ASN A 246 -0.12 -16.01 -13.83
N VAL A 247 -1.19 -16.76 -13.64
CA VAL A 247 -1.58 -17.25 -12.32
C VAL A 247 -0.59 -18.34 -11.89
N ASP A 248 0.27 -17.99 -10.95
CA ASP A 248 1.29 -18.86 -10.34
C ASP A 248 1.42 -18.48 -8.84
N PRO A 249 0.47 -18.94 -8.00
CA PRO A 249 0.43 -18.59 -6.59
C PRO A 249 1.69 -19.05 -5.87
N LYS A 250 2.38 -18.10 -5.22
CA LYS A 250 3.64 -18.41 -4.53
C LYS A 250 3.77 -17.65 -3.21
N PRO A 251 3.84 -18.36 -2.06
CA PRO A 251 4.13 -17.78 -0.77
C PRO A 251 5.63 -17.67 -0.52
N PHE A 252 5.99 -16.65 0.27
CA PHE A 252 7.30 -16.47 0.86
C PHE A 252 7.12 -16.09 2.32
N SER A 253 7.96 -16.63 3.20
CA SER A 253 8.00 -16.22 4.61
C SER A 253 9.44 -15.89 4.98
N ILE A 254 9.63 -14.70 5.55
CA ILE A 254 10.94 -14.14 5.88
C ILE A 254 10.92 -13.71 7.34
N CYS A 255 11.99 -14.08 8.05
CA CYS A 255 12.23 -13.59 9.40
C CYS A 255 13.37 -12.55 9.34
N PHE A 256 13.09 -11.39 9.90
CA PHE A 256 14.10 -10.34 10.03
C PHE A 256 14.61 -10.25 11.47
N GLY A 257 15.86 -9.82 11.61
CA GLY A 257 16.53 -9.64 12.88
C GLY A 257 17.03 -8.19 13.10
N PRO A 258 17.79 -7.95 14.19
CA PRO A 258 18.31 -6.62 14.51
C PRO A 258 19.21 -6.00 13.43
N GLU A 259 20.00 -6.82 12.72
CA GLU A 259 20.85 -6.34 11.62
C GLU A 259 20.01 -5.87 10.41
N ASP A 260 18.85 -6.48 10.18
CA ASP A 260 17.92 -6.06 9.12
C ASP A 260 17.28 -4.73 9.47
N GLU A 261 16.94 -4.52 10.75
CA GLU A 261 16.43 -3.25 11.25
C GLU A 261 17.46 -2.13 11.06
N LYS A 262 18.72 -2.37 11.42
CA LYS A 262 19.81 -1.41 11.22
C LYS A 262 19.98 -1.06 9.74
N ARG A 263 20.02 -2.09 8.88
CA ARG A 263 20.11 -1.92 7.43
C ARG A 263 18.91 -1.13 6.88
N PHE A 264 17.70 -1.37 7.39
CA PHE A 264 16.51 -0.62 7.02
C PHE A 264 16.63 0.86 7.40
N LEU A 265 17.04 1.16 8.63
CA LEU A 265 17.21 2.55 9.10
C LEU A 265 18.26 3.30 8.27
N GLU A 266 19.35 2.65 7.89
CA GLU A 266 20.37 3.24 6.99
C GLU A 266 19.80 3.57 5.61
N LYS A 267 19.03 2.64 5.01
CA LYS A 267 18.33 2.85 3.73
C LYS A 267 17.28 3.97 3.83
N LEU A 268 16.52 3.99 4.92
CA LEU A 268 15.48 4.99 5.16
C LEU A 268 16.09 6.38 5.33
N ARG A 269 17.17 6.49 6.11
CA ARG A 269 17.93 7.73 6.27
C ARG A 269 18.42 8.25 4.92
N LYS A 270 19.08 7.40 4.13
CA LYS A 270 19.56 7.79 2.81
C LYS A 270 18.42 8.30 1.93
N ARG A 271 17.29 7.58 1.90
CA ARG A 271 16.09 7.98 1.15
C ARG A 271 15.53 9.32 1.62
N PHE A 272 15.44 9.52 2.94
CA PHE A 272 14.96 10.77 3.52
C PHE A 272 15.85 11.95 3.13
N GLU A 273 17.17 11.80 3.26
CA GLU A 273 18.15 12.81 2.90
C GLU A 273 18.11 13.12 1.38
N GLU A 274 18.01 12.10 0.53
CA GLU A 274 17.87 12.25 -0.93
C GLU A 274 16.61 13.06 -1.30
N ILE A 275 15.46 12.70 -0.73
CA ILE A 275 14.21 13.42 -0.99
C ILE A 275 14.31 14.87 -0.48
N LYS A 276 14.78 15.05 0.75
CA LYS A 276 14.91 16.36 1.38
C LYS A 276 15.81 17.31 0.58
N ALA A 277 16.95 16.81 0.10
CA ALA A 277 17.89 17.60 -0.70
C ALA A 277 17.40 17.91 -2.12
N ASN A 278 16.43 17.16 -2.66
CA ASN A 278 15.99 17.30 -4.03
C ASN A 278 14.94 18.41 -4.18
N ILE A 279 15.36 19.59 -4.62
CA ILE A 279 14.49 20.73 -4.96
C ILE A 279 14.19 20.83 -6.47
N ASN A 280 14.68 19.89 -7.28
CA ASN A 280 14.47 19.89 -8.74
C ASN A 280 14.18 18.46 -9.22
N PRO A 281 13.03 17.88 -8.79
CA PRO A 281 12.64 16.53 -9.17
C PRO A 281 12.55 16.39 -10.69
N LYS A 282 13.15 15.34 -11.22
CA LYS A 282 13.19 15.09 -12.66
C LYS A 282 12.10 14.12 -13.08
N PRO A 283 11.45 14.38 -14.23
CA PRO A 283 10.63 13.36 -14.85
C PRO A 283 11.51 12.20 -15.32
N MET A 284 10.93 11.00 -15.33
CA MET A 284 11.50 9.88 -16.04
C MET A 284 11.60 10.21 -17.53
N ASP A 285 12.70 9.83 -18.18
CA ASP A 285 12.86 10.05 -19.61
C ASP A 285 11.78 9.27 -20.40
N PRO A 286 10.81 9.97 -21.04
CA PRO A 286 9.72 9.31 -21.73
C PRO A 286 10.15 8.58 -23.01
N THR A 287 11.33 8.89 -23.56
CA THR A 287 11.86 8.20 -24.75
C THR A 287 12.39 6.83 -24.39
N ARG A 288 13.08 6.71 -23.26
CA ARG A 288 13.60 5.44 -22.72
C ARG A 288 12.55 4.61 -21.98
N ASN A 289 11.58 5.28 -21.35
CA ASN A 289 10.55 4.67 -20.50
C ASN A 289 9.13 4.92 -21.04
N SER A 290 8.97 4.94 -22.36
CA SER A 290 7.69 5.29 -23.02
C SER A 290 6.51 4.46 -22.53
N PHE A 291 6.71 3.17 -22.24
CA PHE A 291 5.67 2.31 -21.70
C PHE A 291 5.20 2.81 -20.32
N LYS A 292 6.13 3.07 -19.39
CA LYS A 292 5.81 3.52 -18.03
C LYS A 292 5.08 4.87 -18.06
N CYS A 293 5.59 5.84 -18.81
CA CYS A 293 4.97 7.16 -18.95
C CYS A 293 3.61 7.08 -19.65
N LYS A 294 3.54 6.45 -20.83
CA LYS A 294 2.33 6.45 -21.67
C LYS A 294 1.20 5.55 -21.10
N TYR A 295 1.54 4.45 -20.44
CA TYR A 295 0.53 3.47 -20.04
C TYR A 295 0.29 3.39 -18.52
N LEU A 296 1.29 3.72 -17.69
CA LEU A 296 1.19 3.57 -16.25
C LEU A 296 1.08 4.90 -15.49
N CYS A 297 1.59 6.01 -16.06
CA CYS A 297 1.62 7.29 -15.36
C CYS A 297 0.39 8.16 -15.68
N HIS A 298 -0.45 8.42 -14.66
CA HIS A 298 -1.59 9.33 -14.77
C HIS A 298 -1.16 10.75 -15.20
N PHE A 299 -0.12 11.27 -14.58
CA PHE A 299 0.35 12.64 -14.79
C PHE A 299 0.97 12.92 -16.17
N TYR A 300 1.36 11.88 -16.86
CA TYR A 300 1.82 11.99 -18.26
C TYR A 300 0.65 11.96 -19.25
N LYS A 301 -0.47 11.32 -18.88
CA LYS A 301 -1.64 11.18 -19.76
C LYS A 301 -2.58 12.38 -19.70
N ASN A 302 -2.59 13.10 -18.58
CA ASN A 302 -3.52 14.19 -18.34
C ASN A 302 -2.82 15.52 -18.39
N ASN A 303 -3.45 16.49 -19.04
CA ASN A 303 -2.94 17.85 -19.14
C ASN A 303 -3.13 18.58 -17.81
N TRP A 304 -2.28 19.57 -17.57
CA TRP A 304 -2.50 20.57 -16.53
C TRP A 304 -3.71 21.44 -16.94
N GLU A 305 -4.48 21.89 -15.95
CA GLU A 305 -5.62 22.80 -16.17
C GLU A 305 -5.20 23.97 -17.09
N ASP A 306 -5.98 24.24 -18.11
CA ASP A 306 -5.77 25.33 -19.08
C ASP A 306 -4.41 25.30 -19.83
N SER A 307 -3.79 24.14 -19.99
CA SER A 307 -2.52 23.96 -20.70
C SER A 307 -2.56 22.78 -21.67
N ASP A 308 -1.85 22.93 -22.80
CA ASP A 308 -1.59 21.82 -23.72
C ASP A 308 -0.51 20.86 -23.20
N ASP A 309 0.26 21.28 -22.19
CA ASP A 309 1.28 20.44 -21.57
C ASP A 309 0.62 19.44 -20.62
N ASN A 310 1.10 18.19 -20.63
CA ASN A 310 0.73 17.27 -19.57
C ASN A 310 1.28 17.73 -18.21
N MET A 311 0.67 17.24 -17.12
CA MET A 311 1.00 17.69 -15.77
C MET A 311 2.50 17.59 -15.43
N CYS A 312 3.15 16.52 -15.89
CA CYS A 312 4.56 16.28 -15.65
C CYS A 312 5.45 17.36 -16.34
N ILE A 313 5.19 17.65 -17.61
CA ILE A 313 5.94 18.65 -18.39
C ILE A 313 5.64 20.06 -17.89
N TYR A 314 4.38 20.36 -17.59
CA TYR A 314 3.98 21.66 -17.05
C TYR A 314 4.75 21.98 -15.75
N ILE A 315 4.77 21.04 -14.80
CA ILE A 315 5.47 21.22 -13.54
C ILE A 315 6.97 21.31 -13.73
N GLU A 316 7.56 20.53 -14.64
CA GLU A 316 8.99 20.66 -14.95
C GLU A 316 9.34 22.07 -15.49
N LYS A 317 8.54 22.62 -16.41
CA LYS A 317 8.69 23.98 -16.91
C LYS A 317 8.53 25.02 -15.80
N LYS A 318 7.55 24.82 -14.92
CA LYS A 318 7.27 25.70 -13.77
C LYS A 318 8.45 25.73 -12.79
N LEU A 319 9.00 24.57 -12.43
CA LEU A 319 10.19 24.46 -11.57
C LEU A 319 11.40 25.18 -12.16
N LYS A 320 11.63 25.07 -13.49
CA LYS A 320 12.72 25.75 -14.18
C LYS A 320 12.55 27.28 -14.20
N LYS A 321 11.30 27.76 -14.35
CA LYS A 321 10.98 29.17 -14.45
C LYS A 321 10.90 29.87 -13.09
N ASP A 322 10.19 29.28 -12.18
CA ASP A 322 9.73 29.93 -10.92
C ASP A 322 10.46 29.41 -9.66
N GLY A 323 11.19 28.31 -9.78
CA GLY A 323 11.85 27.63 -8.65
C GLY A 323 10.90 26.77 -7.81
N TYR A 324 11.46 26.07 -6.82
CA TYR A 324 10.77 25.07 -6.01
C TYR A 324 9.63 25.70 -5.17
N ASP A 325 9.96 26.70 -4.33
CA ASP A 325 9.01 27.24 -3.35
C ASP A 325 7.77 27.84 -4.00
N LYS A 326 7.98 28.62 -5.07
CA LYS A 326 6.88 29.21 -5.83
C LYS A 326 6.06 28.16 -6.57
N THR A 327 6.69 27.10 -7.13
CA THR A 327 5.96 26.00 -7.76
C THR A 327 5.11 25.25 -6.74
N VAL A 328 5.64 24.97 -5.55
CA VAL A 328 4.86 24.35 -4.46
C VAL A 328 3.67 25.22 -4.08
N LYS A 329 3.88 26.52 -3.86
CA LYS A 329 2.81 27.46 -3.50
C LYS A 329 1.70 27.53 -4.55
N ASP A 330 2.07 27.63 -5.84
CA ASP A 330 1.13 27.86 -6.94
C ASP A 330 0.42 26.59 -7.43
N CYS A 331 1.07 25.41 -7.26
CA CYS A 331 0.63 24.17 -7.89
C CYS A 331 0.16 23.09 -6.90
N THR A 332 0.14 23.36 -5.59
CA THR A 332 -0.43 22.43 -4.61
C THR A 332 -1.92 22.28 -4.84
N CYS A 333 -2.41 21.02 -4.84
CA CYS A 333 -3.81 20.68 -5.01
C CYS A 333 -4.66 21.35 -3.91
N LYS A 334 -5.81 21.92 -4.29
CA LYS A 334 -6.70 22.58 -3.32
C LYS A 334 -7.14 21.61 -2.23
N GLY A 335 -7.02 22.05 -0.98
CA GLY A 335 -7.37 21.27 0.19
C GLY A 335 -6.29 20.27 0.62
N PHE A 336 -5.17 20.17 -0.10
CA PHE A 336 -4.04 19.37 0.32
C PHE A 336 -3.21 20.11 1.37
N SER A 337 -3.03 19.50 2.54
CA SER A 337 -2.13 20.00 3.57
C SER A 337 -0.73 19.46 3.32
N ILE A 338 0.20 20.34 2.95
CA ILE A 338 1.59 19.97 2.64
C ILE A 338 2.20 19.33 3.90
N GLY A 339 2.81 18.16 3.72
CA GLY A 339 3.42 17.41 4.81
C GLY A 339 2.45 16.55 5.63
N TYR A 340 1.14 16.67 5.41
CA TYR A 340 0.12 15.82 6.02
C TYR A 340 -0.65 15.06 4.94
N TYR A 341 -0.55 13.75 4.93
CA TYR A 341 -1.32 12.87 4.06
C TYR A 341 -2.24 12.01 4.90
N GLU A 342 -3.52 12.29 4.87
CA GLU A 342 -4.52 11.32 5.28
C GLU A 342 -4.59 10.22 4.22
N ALA A 343 -4.54 8.97 4.64
CA ALA A 343 -4.85 7.87 3.74
C ALA A 343 -6.25 8.13 3.17
N PRO A 344 -6.48 7.93 1.87
CA PRO A 344 -7.85 7.77 1.42
C PRO A 344 -8.43 6.59 2.22
N GLY A 345 -9.51 6.89 2.97
CA GLY A 345 -10.32 5.87 3.61
C GLY A 345 -10.92 4.93 2.59
#